data_ab9dc81728ef1ab2ccdaabbbfdcb4970
#
_entry.id   ab9dc81728ef1ab2ccdaabbbfdcb4970
#
_cell.length_a   1.000
_cell.length_b   1.000
_cell.length_c   1.000
_cell.angle_alpha   90.00
_cell.angle_beta   90.00
_cell.angle_gamma   90.00
#
_symmetry.space_group_name_H-M   'P 1'
#
loop_
_entity.id
_entity.type
_entity.pdbx_description
1 polymer ?
#
loop_
_entity_poly.entity_id
_entity_poly.type
_entity_poly.pdbx_seq_one_letter_code
_entity_poly.pdbx_strand_id
1 'polypeptide(L)'
;MMDHLAHGCGSAKCAVDIALHDIKGKVMGQPLYRVLGGYQNEVQNDVTIGISTPERMAEAASDYVKNQGYRILKIKAGIDPRDDLRALKQIREAVGDEIRLRVDANQGYDISRALFALEGMKALGIEAVEQCLPDWDLEGASCLKKKVSGIQLMLDESIHTTKDAARACRLEAADIFNIKLMKCGGLYRGGQIATLAENFGLTCMVGCMMETKIAITAGLSLVASRKAITEADCDSFLYYKDADNGMPGGFTRTGDMFRLSEDPGLGLDISF
;
A
#
# COMPACT_ATOMS: atom_id res chain seq x y z
N MET A 1 2.70 24.68 -6.53
CA MET A 1 1.60 25.55 -7.01
C MET A 1 0.25 25.10 -6.44
N MET A 2 -0.20 23.86 -6.60
CA MET A 2 -1.50 23.40 -6.09
C MET A 2 -1.70 23.60 -4.57
N ASP A 3 -0.64 23.44 -3.76
CA ASP A 3 -0.73 23.62 -2.31
C ASP A 3 -1.00 25.07 -1.86
N HIS A 4 -0.70 26.04 -2.73
CA HIS A 4 -1.02 27.45 -2.50
C HIS A 4 -2.45 27.81 -2.92
N LEU A 5 -3.05 27.02 -3.81
CA LEU A 5 -4.41 27.25 -4.32
C LEU A 5 -5.48 26.60 -3.44
N ALA A 6 -5.17 25.42 -2.87
CA ALA A 6 -6.13 24.65 -2.06
C ALA A 6 -5.42 23.97 -0.89
N HIS A 7 -5.92 24.19 0.31
CA HIS A 7 -5.48 23.46 1.49
C HIS A 7 -6.09 22.06 1.50
N GLY A 8 -5.28 21.02 1.84
CA GLY A 8 -5.76 19.63 1.79
C GLY A 8 -6.06 19.19 0.36
N CYS A 9 -7.23 18.60 0.13
CA CYS A 9 -7.73 18.15 -1.17
C CYS A 9 -6.77 17.17 -1.89
N GLY A 10 -6.18 16.22 -1.16
CA GLY A 10 -5.18 15.27 -1.70
C GLY A 10 -5.66 14.56 -2.95
N SER A 11 -6.89 14.03 -2.94
CA SER A 11 -7.46 13.29 -4.08
C SER A 11 -7.59 14.15 -5.34
N ALA A 12 -8.06 15.40 -5.21
CA ALA A 12 -8.17 16.30 -6.35
C ALA A 12 -6.80 16.68 -6.91
N LYS A 13 -5.82 16.97 -6.04
CA LYS A 13 -4.44 17.22 -6.45
C LYS A 13 -3.81 16.00 -7.12
N CYS A 14 -4.09 14.81 -6.60
CA CYS A 14 -3.64 13.55 -7.16
C CYS A 14 -4.15 13.37 -8.60
N ALA A 15 -5.43 13.62 -8.84
CA ALA A 15 -6.02 13.52 -10.18
C ALA A 15 -5.32 14.45 -11.19
N VAL A 16 -5.09 15.71 -10.81
CA VAL A 16 -4.38 16.67 -11.66
C VAL A 16 -2.91 16.26 -11.86
N ASP A 17 -2.22 15.82 -10.81
CA ASP A 17 -0.83 15.41 -10.87
C ASP A 17 -0.63 14.18 -11.77
N ILE A 18 -1.52 13.17 -11.67
CA ILE A 18 -1.52 11.98 -12.53
C ILE A 18 -1.74 12.39 -14.00
N ALA A 19 -2.74 13.25 -14.27
CA ALA A 19 -3.02 13.73 -15.62
C ALA A 19 -1.81 14.46 -16.25
N LEU A 20 -1.13 15.32 -15.49
CA LEU A 20 0.06 16.01 -15.96
C LEU A 20 1.23 15.05 -16.22
N HIS A 21 1.39 14.00 -15.41
CA HIS A 21 2.40 12.98 -15.63
C HIS A 21 2.08 12.10 -16.84
N ASP A 22 0.81 11.77 -17.08
CA ASP A 22 0.35 11.06 -18.27
C ASP A 22 0.67 11.86 -19.54
N ILE A 23 0.29 13.15 -19.57
CA ILE A 23 0.62 14.07 -20.68
C ILE A 23 2.13 14.12 -20.89
N LYS A 24 2.92 14.27 -19.81
CA LYS A 24 4.38 14.29 -19.92
C LYS A 24 4.92 13.00 -20.55
N GLY A 25 4.45 11.85 -20.12
CA GLY A 25 4.83 10.56 -20.71
C GLY A 25 4.49 10.47 -22.20
N LYS A 26 3.28 10.88 -22.59
CA LYS A 26 2.82 10.93 -23.98
C LYS A 26 3.67 11.88 -24.83
N VAL A 27 4.00 13.07 -24.34
CA VAL A 27 4.87 14.02 -25.04
C VAL A 27 6.30 13.50 -25.20
N MET A 28 6.81 12.78 -24.21
CA MET A 28 8.14 12.17 -24.25
C MET A 28 8.20 10.86 -25.03
N GLY A 29 7.06 10.29 -25.42
CA GLY A 29 6.98 8.96 -26.03
C GLY A 29 7.46 7.84 -25.10
N GLN A 30 7.27 8.00 -23.77
CA GLN A 30 7.76 7.06 -22.77
C GLN A 30 6.63 6.63 -21.81
N PRO A 31 6.61 5.37 -21.37
CA PRO A 31 5.70 4.93 -20.34
C PRO A 31 5.98 5.64 -19.00
N LEU A 32 4.94 5.80 -18.21
CA LEU A 32 5.01 6.60 -16.98
C LEU A 32 6.09 6.12 -16.01
N TYR A 33 6.23 4.81 -15.81
CA TYR A 33 7.24 4.29 -14.89
C TYR A 33 8.67 4.69 -15.28
N ARG A 34 8.98 4.78 -16.60
CA ARG A 34 10.29 5.27 -17.09
C ARG A 34 10.45 6.77 -16.88
N VAL A 35 9.39 7.55 -17.10
CA VAL A 35 9.40 9.01 -16.81
C VAL A 35 9.71 9.30 -15.35
N LEU A 36 9.31 8.39 -14.45
CA LEU A 36 9.58 8.47 -13.01
C LEU A 36 10.96 7.95 -12.62
N GLY A 37 11.76 7.42 -13.56
CA GLY A 37 13.08 6.84 -13.32
C GLY A 37 13.07 5.32 -13.16
N GLY A 38 12.05 4.65 -13.70
CA GLY A 38 11.81 3.23 -13.54
C GLY A 38 12.90 2.32 -14.05
N TYR A 39 13.14 1.27 -13.29
CA TYR A 39 14.16 0.24 -13.55
C TYR A 39 13.55 -1.12 -13.88
N GLN A 40 12.25 -1.28 -13.68
CA GLN A 40 11.48 -2.50 -13.98
C GLN A 40 10.06 -2.14 -14.44
N ASN A 41 9.38 -3.07 -15.09
CA ASN A 41 7.98 -2.94 -15.49
C ASN A 41 7.08 -4.01 -14.86
N GLU A 42 7.62 -4.85 -13.98
CA GLU A 42 6.88 -5.85 -13.23
C GLU A 42 6.83 -5.48 -11.75
N VAL A 43 5.66 -5.61 -11.15
CA VAL A 43 5.38 -5.31 -9.74
C VAL A 43 4.61 -6.45 -9.14
N GLN A 44 5.09 -7.01 -8.04
CA GLN A 44 4.31 -7.94 -7.22
C GLN A 44 3.38 -7.14 -6.31
N ASN A 45 2.09 -7.48 -6.32
CA ASN A 45 1.05 -6.80 -5.58
C ASN A 45 0.37 -7.76 -4.61
N ASP A 46 -0.02 -7.29 -3.44
CA ASP A 46 -0.83 -8.09 -2.53
C ASP A 46 -2.33 -8.00 -2.87
N VAL A 47 -3.14 -8.67 -2.06
CA VAL A 47 -4.60 -8.57 -2.09
C VAL A 47 -5.15 -8.49 -0.67
N THR A 48 -6.13 -7.62 -0.48
CA THR A 48 -6.75 -7.36 0.82
C THR A 48 -7.90 -8.31 1.11
N ILE A 49 -7.88 -8.88 2.33
CA ILE A 49 -9.00 -9.64 2.90
C ILE A 49 -9.67 -8.76 3.95
N GLY A 50 -10.92 -8.39 3.68
CA GLY A 50 -11.75 -7.60 4.59
C GLY A 50 -12.17 -8.36 5.85
N ILE A 51 -12.51 -7.62 6.91
CA ILE A 51 -12.98 -8.21 8.18
C ILE A 51 -14.29 -8.98 7.95
N SER A 52 -14.31 -10.22 8.41
CA SER A 52 -15.47 -11.13 8.40
C SER A 52 -15.33 -12.16 9.52
N THR A 53 -16.09 -13.25 9.48
CA THR A 53 -15.84 -14.38 10.40
C THR A 53 -14.50 -15.04 10.06
N PRO A 54 -13.78 -15.59 11.05
CA PRO A 54 -12.49 -16.24 10.82
C PRO A 54 -12.53 -17.30 9.71
N GLU A 55 -13.62 -18.07 9.63
CA GLU A 55 -13.81 -19.12 8.62
C GLU A 55 -13.89 -18.51 7.20
N ARG A 56 -14.69 -17.45 7.02
CA ARG A 56 -14.81 -16.77 5.72
C ARG A 56 -13.52 -16.09 5.29
N MET A 57 -12.79 -15.54 6.25
CA MET A 57 -11.49 -14.92 5.95
C MET A 57 -10.47 -15.98 5.52
N ALA A 58 -10.46 -17.17 6.17
CA ALA A 58 -9.60 -18.28 5.78
C ALA A 58 -9.99 -18.89 4.42
N GLU A 59 -11.28 -18.98 4.12
CA GLU A 59 -11.79 -19.41 2.80
C GLU A 59 -11.34 -18.44 1.70
N ALA A 60 -11.51 -17.14 1.91
CA ALA A 60 -11.08 -16.11 0.97
C ALA A 60 -9.55 -16.14 0.75
N ALA A 61 -8.77 -16.28 1.83
CA ALA A 61 -7.31 -16.43 1.76
C ALA A 61 -6.91 -17.63 0.91
N SER A 62 -7.56 -18.80 1.15
CA SER A 62 -7.30 -20.03 0.40
C SER A 62 -7.65 -19.88 -1.08
N ASP A 63 -8.74 -19.17 -1.42
CA ASP A 63 -9.13 -18.90 -2.80
C ASP A 63 -8.11 -18.00 -3.52
N TYR A 64 -7.70 -16.88 -2.90
CA TYR A 64 -6.69 -15.99 -3.46
C TYR A 64 -5.38 -16.71 -3.72
N VAL A 65 -4.93 -17.56 -2.81
CA VAL A 65 -3.68 -18.31 -2.97
C VAL A 65 -3.79 -19.40 -4.02
N LYS A 66 -4.80 -20.30 -3.91
CA LYS A 66 -4.88 -21.53 -4.73
C LYS A 66 -5.41 -21.27 -6.13
N ASN A 67 -6.41 -20.40 -6.27
CA ASN A 67 -7.11 -20.19 -7.54
C ASN A 67 -6.64 -18.93 -8.27
N GLN A 68 -6.17 -17.91 -7.54
CA GLN A 68 -5.77 -16.63 -8.13
C GLN A 68 -4.26 -16.39 -8.12
N GLY A 69 -3.47 -17.25 -7.41
CA GLY A 69 -2.01 -17.24 -7.45
C GLY A 69 -1.33 -16.14 -6.66
N TYR A 70 -2.01 -15.56 -5.65
CA TYR A 70 -1.42 -14.58 -4.75
C TYR A 70 -0.49 -15.24 -3.73
N ARG A 71 0.65 -14.62 -3.46
CA ARG A 71 1.64 -15.04 -2.45
C ARG A 71 1.77 -14.06 -1.30
N ILE A 72 1.13 -12.92 -1.40
CA ILE A 72 1.12 -11.89 -0.36
C ILE A 72 -0.35 -11.53 -0.10
N LEU A 73 -0.76 -11.61 1.17
CA LEU A 73 -2.11 -11.26 1.59
C LEU A 73 -2.03 -10.15 2.65
N LYS A 74 -2.87 -9.13 2.50
CA LYS A 74 -3.11 -8.11 3.50
C LYS A 74 -4.42 -8.40 4.21
N ILE A 75 -4.39 -8.47 5.54
CA ILE A 75 -5.53 -8.87 6.37
C ILE A 75 -6.00 -7.66 7.17
N LYS A 76 -7.25 -7.29 7.01
CA LYS A 76 -7.85 -6.24 7.84
C LYS A 76 -8.14 -6.76 9.25
N ALA A 77 -7.78 -5.97 10.27
CA ALA A 77 -7.90 -6.26 11.69
C ALA A 77 -8.22 -4.96 12.46
N GLY A 78 -7.99 -4.91 13.76
CA GLY A 78 -8.08 -3.69 14.57
C GLY A 78 -9.37 -3.54 15.35
N ILE A 79 -10.24 -4.53 15.39
CA ILE A 79 -11.47 -4.49 16.20
C ILE A 79 -11.21 -5.01 17.61
N ASP A 80 -10.82 -6.27 17.73
CA ASP A 80 -10.44 -6.90 18.99
C ASP A 80 -9.21 -7.78 18.79
N PRO A 81 -8.11 -7.56 19.54
CA PRO A 81 -6.86 -8.31 19.32
C PRO A 81 -7.01 -9.83 19.43
N ARG A 82 -7.92 -10.33 20.25
CA ARG A 82 -8.11 -11.78 20.43
C ARG A 82 -8.85 -12.40 19.26
N ASP A 83 -9.86 -11.70 18.74
CA ASP A 83 -10.61 -12.13 17.56
C ASP A 83 -9.75 -12.01 16.30
N ASP A 84 -8.99 -10.93 16.21
CA ASP A 84 -8.02 -10.71 15.12
C ASP A 84 -6.99 -11.84 15.08
N LEU A 85 -6.40 -12.22 16.22
CA LEU A 85 -5.45 -13.34 16.32
C LEU A 85 -6.09 -14.69 16.00
N ARG A 86 -7.37 -14.89 16.35
CA ARG A 86 -8.11 -16.11 15.99
C ARG A 86 -8.28 -16.22 14.47
N ALA A 87 -8.67 -15.14 13.82
CA ALA A 87 -8.81 -15.09 12.36
C ALA A 87 -7.45 -15.31 11.67
N LEU A 88 -6.41 -14.62 12.10
CA LEU A 88 -5.05 -14.75 11.55
C LEU A 88 -4.50 -16.18 11.67
N LYS A 89 -4.79 -16.86 12.80
CA LYS A 89 -4.41 -18.27 12.98
C LYS A 89 -5.10 -19.18 11.97
N GLN A 90 -6.40 -19.03 11.77
CA GLN A 90 -7.13 -19.83 10.77
C GLN A 90 -6.65 -19.53 9.34
N ILE A 91 -6.37 -18.27 9.03
CA ILE A 91 -5.79 -17.90 7.73
C ILE A 91 -4.43 -18.60 7.55
N ARG A 92 -3.51 -18.50 8.51
CA ARG A 92 -2.19 -19.13 8.45
C ARG A 92 -2.30 -20.65 8.26
N GLU A 93 -3.19 -21.31 8.98
CA GLU A 93 -3.47 -22.75 8.83
C GLU A 93 -4.01 -23.10 7.43
N ALA A 94 -4.80 -22.23 6.81
CA ALA A 94 -5.39 -22.45 5.49
C ALA A 94 -4.41 -22.24 4.32
N VAL A 95 -3.45 -21.30 4.46
CA VAL A 95 -2.55 -20.90 3.36
C VAL A 95 -1.12 -21.42 3.51
N GLY A 96 -0.72 -21.88 4.72
CA GLY A 96 0.64 -22.38 4.99
C GLY A 96 1.67 -21.28 5.24
N ASP A 97 2.91 -21.68 5.56
CA ASP A 97 3.96 -20.77 6.03
C ASP A 97 4.66 -20.00 4.90
N GLU A 98 4.56 -20.49 3.66
CA GLU A 98 5.19 -19.86 2.49
C GLU A 98 4.48 -18.58 2.03
N ILE A 99 3.26 -18.34 2.47
CA ILE A 99 2.48 -17.16 2.11
C ILE A 99 2.82 -16.01 3.06
N ARG A 100 3.21 -14.89 2.47
CA ARG A 100 3.50 -13.66 3.21
C ARG A 100 2.20 -13.03 3.69
N LEU A 101 2.10 -12.76 4.99
CA LEU A 101 0.93 -12.14 5.60
C LEU A 101 1.30 -10.80 6.20
N ARG A 102 0.51 -9.78 5.88
CA ARG A 102 0.51 -8.45 6.49
C ARG A 102 -0.83 -8.16 7.13
N VAL A 103 -0.82 -7.32 8.13
CA VAL A 103 -2.03 -6.93 8.85
C VAL A 103 -2.19 -5.42 8.77
N ASP A 104 -3.41 -4.97 8.57
CA ASP A 104 -3.76 -3.55 8.66
C ASP A 104 -4.79 -3.37 9.77
N ALA A 105 -4.38 -2.71 10.84
CA ALA A 105 -5.20 -2.47 12.01
C ALA A 105 -6.04 -1.19 11.90
N ASN A 106 -5.85 -0.37 10.87
CA ASN A 106 -6.59 0.86 10.61
C ASN A 106 -6.87 1.69 11.86
N GLN A 107 -5.82 1.96 12.66
CA GLN A 107 -5.88 2.76 13.89
C GLN A 107 -6.68 2.11 15.04
N GLY A 108 -6.98 0.82 14.97
CA GLY A 108 -7.96 0.16 15.85
C GLY A 108 -7.46 -0.15 17.26
N TYR A 109 -6.17 0.04 17.56
CA TYR A 109 -5.61 -0.30 18.86
C TYR A 109 -5.15 0.93 19.65
N ASP A 110 -5.15 0.81 20.96
CA ASP A 110 -4.28 1.56 21.88
C ASP A 110 -2.94 0.82 22.05
N ILE A 111 -1.99 1.44 22.75
CA ILE A 111 -0.65 0.86 22.94
C ILE A 111 -0.71 -0.53 23.60
N SER A 112 -1.57 -0.72 24.60
CA SER A 112 -1.66 -1.99 25.35
C SER A 112 -2.21 -3.11 24.45
N ARG A 113 -3.27 -2.81 23.70
CA ARG A 113 -3.89 -3.74 22.75
C ARG A 113 -2.95 -4.05 21.59
N ALA A 114 -2.23 -3.05 21.09
CA ALA A 114 -1.23 -3.21 20.04
C ALA A 114 -0.08 -4.13 20.48
N LEU A 115 0.47 -3.94 21.68
CA LEU A 115 1.53 -4.82 22.20
C LEU A 115 1.08 -6.27 22.31
N PHE A 116 -0.14 -6.49 22.81
CA PHE A 116 -0.71 -7.84 22.90
C PHE A 116 -0.92 -8.46 21.49
N ALA A 117 -1.48 -7.69 20.55
CA ALA A 117 -1.71 -8.16 19.17
C ALA A 117 -0.39 -8.49 18.46
N LEU A 118 0.60 -7.59 18.52
CA LEU A 118 1.89 -7.74 17.86
C LEU A 118 2.67 -8.96 18.33
N GLU A 119 2.62 -9.30 19.62
CA GLU A 119 3.26 -10.52 20.15
C GLU A 119 2.62 -11.78 19.56
N GLY A 120 1.28 -11.84 19.48
CA GLY A 120 0.58 -12.96 18.86
C GLY A 120 0.78 -13.01 17.33
N MET A 121 0.78 -11.88 16.66
CA MET A 121 1.01 -11.77 15.21
C MET A 121 2.42 -12.23 14.83
N LYS A 122 3.42 -11.88 15.63
CA LYS A 122 4.79 -12.36 15.46
C LYS A 122 4.87 -13.88 15.53
N ALA A 123 4.19 -14.51 16.49
CA ALA A 123 4.15 -15.96 16.63
C ALA A 123 3.49 -16.67 15.44
N LEU A 124 2.62 -15.95 14.69
CA LEU A 124 1.97 -16.44 13.46
C LEU A 124 2.77 -16.12 12.19
N GLY A 125 3.97 -15.57 12.29
CA GLY A 125 4.81 -15.23 11.15
C GLY A 125 4.23 -14.07 10.31
N ILE A 126 3.54 -13.12 10.94
CA ILE A 126 3.12 -11.88 10.27
C ILE A 126 4.36 -11.01 10.07
N GLU A 127 4.62 -10.55 8.83
CA GLU A 127 5.83 -9.81 8.52
C GLU A 127 5.74 -8.32 8.87
N ALA A 128 4.57 -7.71 8.69
CA ALA A 128 4.36 -6.29 8.94
C ALA A 128 2.94 -6.00 9.45
N VAL A 129 2.83 -4.99 10.31
CA VAL A 129 1.53 -4.49 10.79
C VAL A 129 1.43 -2.99 10.53
N GLU A 130 0.36 -2.63 9.81
CA GLU A 130 0.07 -1.28 9.38
C GLU A 130 -0.84 -0.56 10.38
N GLN A 131 -0.50 0.68 10.66
CA GLN A 131 -1.26 1.68 11.44
C GLN A 131 -1.97 1.10 12.67
N CYS A 132 -1.20 0.60 13.62
CA CYS A 132 -1.75 0.04 14.87
C CYS A 132 -2.52 1.08 15.68
N LEU A 133 -1.98 2.31 15.79
CA LEU A 133 -2.46 3.39 16.65
C LEU A 133 -3.13 4.51 15.82
N PRO A 134 -3.91 5.40 16.48
CA PRO A 134 -4.45 6.59 15.83
C PRO A 134 -3.37 7.39 15.07
N ASP A 135 -3.75 8.01 13.98
CA ASP A 135 -2.86 8.69 13.04
C ASP A 135 -2.01 9.81 13.66
N TRP A 136 -2.52 10.47 14.70
CA TRP A 136 -1.84 11.53 15.44
C TRP A 136 -0.77 11.02 16.43
N ASP A 137 -0.81 9.73 16.84
CA ASP A 137 0.03 9.18 17.94
C ASP A 137 1.37 8.61 17.41
N LEU A 138 2.20 9.46 16.83
CA LEU A 138 3.54 9.07 16.37
C LEU A 138 4.50 8.74 17.52
N GLU A 139 4.31 9.35 18.69
CA GLU A 139 5.08 9.05 19.90
C GLU A 139 4.76 7.65 20.43
N GLY A 140 3.49 7.26 20.40
CA GLY A 140 3.06 5.89 20.68
C GLY A 140 3.61 4.89 19.70
N ALA A 141 3.58 5.21 18.39
CA ALA A 141 4.17 4.36 17.35
C ALA A 141 5.68 4.15 17.57
N SER A 142 6.42 5.21 17.90
CA SER A 142 7.84 5.13 18.28
C SER A 142 8.06 4.25 19.52
N CYS A 143 7.16 4.36 20.51
CA CYS A 143 7.21 3.51 21.71
C CYS A 143 6.99 2.03 21.35
N LEU A 144 6.01 1.71 20.50
CA LEU A 144 5.78 0.35 20.01
C LEU A 144 7.00 -0.21 19.29
N LYS A 145 7.57 0.56 18.34
CA LYS A 145 8.75 0.13 17.58
C LYS A 145 9.96 -0.21 18.47
N LYS A 146 10.18 0.52 19.55
CA LYS A 146 11.25 0.25 20.52
C LYS A 146 11.02 -0.99 21.37
N LYS A 147 9.76 -1.38 21.57
CA LYS A 147 9.38 -2.52 22.41
C LYS A 147 9.22 -3.83 21.64
N VAL A 148 8.95 -3.74 20.35
CA VAL A 148 8.64 -4.91 19.50
C VAL A 148 9.81 -5.17 18.56
N SER A 149 10.16 -6.43 18.39
CA SER A 149 11.19 -6.89 17.44
C SER A 149 10.71 -8.11 16.67
N GLY A 150 11.19 -8.26 15.43
CA GLY A 150 10.85 -9.42 14.58
C GLY A 150 9.52 -9.30 13.86
N ILE A 151 8.92 -8.12 13.84
CA ILE A 151 7.78 -7.73 13.02
C ILE A 151 7.97 -6.27 12.63
N GLN A 152 7.67 -5.89 11.40
CA GLN A 152 7.82 -4.52 10.91
C GLN A 152 6.58 -3.68 11.23
N LEU A 153 6.77 -2.43 11.59
CA LEU A 153 5.69 -1.48 11.80
C LEU A 153 5.58 -0.52 10.63
N MET A 154 4.38 -0.37 10.09
CA MET A 154 4.08 0.48 8.95
C MET A 154 3.13 1.61 9.36
N LEU A 155 3.35 2.81 8.82
CA LEU A 155 2.46 3.97 8.98
C LEU A 155 1.76 4.28 7.66
N ASP A 156 0.44 4.40 7.71
CA ASP A 156 -0.45 4.78 6.61
C ASP A 156 -1.12 6.14 6.88
N GLU A 157 -2.13 6.15 7.72
CA GLU A 157 -2.93 7.36 7.98
C GLU A 157 -2.12 8.48 8.66
N SER A 158 -1.00 8.14 9.28
CA SER A 158 -0.07 9.13 9.85
C SER A 158 0.80 9.85 8.79
N ILE A 159 0.82 9.39 7.53
CA ILE A 159 1.73 9.90 6.50
C ILE A 159 0.95 10.46 5.31
N HIS A 160 0.69 11.76 5.34
CA HIS A 160 0.05 12.51 4.25
C HIS A 160 1.04 13.40 3.49
N THR A 161 2.02 13.94 4.17
CA THR A 161 2.96 14.93 3.61
C THR A 161 4.40 14.56 3.92
N THR A 162 5.33 15.21 3.22
CA THR A 162 6.76 15.10 3.56
C THR A 162 7.09 15.63 4.96
N LYS A 163 6.25 16.49 5.54
CA LYS A 163 6.42 16.97 6.92
C LYS A 163 6.07 15.88 7.93
N ASP A 164 5.00 15.14 7.67
CA ASP A 164 4.59 14.00 8.50
C ASP A 164 5.67 12.91 8.44
N ALA A 165 6.11 12.57 7.24
CA ALA A 165 7.21 11.61 7.03
C ALA A 165 8.49 12.04 7.76
N ALA A 166 8.88 13.32 7.67
CA ALA A 166 10.06 13.83 8.38
C ALA A 166 9.90 13.78 9.90
N ARG A 167 8.69 14.01 10.44
CA ARG A 167 8.41 13.84 11.86
C ARG A 167 8.50 12.39 12.28
N ALA A 168 7.88 11.48 11.52
CA ALA A 168 7.92 10.05 11.79
C ALA A 168 9.37 9.49 11.74
N CYS A 169 10.18 9.92 10.77
CA CYS A 169 11.60 9.56 10.71
C CYS A 169 12.37 10.01 11.96
N ARG A 170 12.21 11.27 12.37
CA ARG A 170 12.89 11.79 13.57
C ARG A 170 12.51 11.08 14.86
N LEU A 171 11.28 10.60 14.95
CA LEU A 171 10.78 9.83 16.08
C LEU A 171 11.13 8.34 15.99
N GLU A 172 11.67 7.89 14.86
CA GLU A 172 11.89 6.46 14.59
C GLU A 172 10.59 5.65 14.74
N ALA A 173 9.47 6.19 14.21
CA ALA A 173 8.13 5.68 14.50
C ALA A 173 7.71 4.48 13.64
N ALA A 174 8.46 4.13 12.58
CA ALA A 174 8.13 3.04 11.67
C ALA A 174 9.35 2.43 11.00
N ASP A 175 9.12 1.29 10.34
CA ASP A 175 10.04 0.64 9.40
C ASP A 175 9.64 0.93 7.96
N ILE A 176 8.32 1.10 7.72
CA ILE A 176 7.72 1.23 6.39
C ILE A 176 6.73 2.41 6.38
N PHE A 177 6.72 3.17 5.29
CA PHE A 177 5.66 4.14 5.01
C PHE A 177 4.75 3.63 3.91
N ASN A 178 3.43 3.60 4.15
CA ASN A 178 2.44 3.36 3.11
C ASN A 178 2.09 4.69 2.42
N ILE A 179 2.56 4.84 1.19
CA ILE A 179 2.29 5.98 0.33
C ILE A 179 0.99 5.72 -0.43
N LYS A 180 -0.04 6.54 -0.20
CA LYS A 180 -1.24 6.56 -1.04
C LYS A 180 -1.31 7.87 -1.81
N LEU A 181 -1.37 7.78 -3.13
CA LEU A 181 -1.32 8.97 -3.99
C LEU A 181 -2.44 9.96 -3.67
N MET A 182 -3.63 9.45 -3.32
CA MET A 182 -4.77 10.30 -2.92
C MET A 182 -4.56 11.00 -1.56
N LYS A 183 -3.73 10.46 -0.66
CA LYS A 183 -3.37 11.14 0.59
C LYS A 183 -2.36 12.25 0.32
N CYS A 184 -1.27 11.94 -0.35
CA CYS A 184 -0.14 12.86 -0.50
C CYS A 184 -0.31 13.87 -1.64
N GLY A 185 -1.31 13.70 -2.51
CA GLY A 185 -1.57 14.62 -3.61
C GLY A 185 -0.83 14.29 -4.91
N GLY A 186 -0.49 13.00 -5.14
CA GLY A 186 -0.03 12.48 -6.41
C GLY A 186 1.41 11.96 -6.42
N LEU A 187 1.87 11.64 -7.62
CA LEU A 187 3.16 11.01 -7.91
C LEU A 187 4.36 11.86 -7.45
N TYR A 188 4.31 13.17 -7.70
CA TYR A 188 5.38 14.08 -7.31
C TYR A 188 5.63 14.05 -5.79
N ARG A 189 4.56 14.17 -5.00
CA ARG A 189 4.65 14.14 -3.53
C ARG A 189 4.96 12.76 -3.00
N GLY A 190 4.38 11.71 -3.57
CA GLY A 190 4.70 10.33 -3.25
C GLY A 190 6.18 10.01 -3.45
N GLY A 191 6.75 10.45 -4.57
CA GLY A 191 8.17 10.33 -4.83
C GLY A 191 9.07 11.07 -3.82
N GLN A 192 8.64 12.24 -3.33
CA GLN A 192 9.36 12.98 -2.28
C GLN A 192 9.34 12.24 -0.92
N ILE A 193 8.18 11.64 -0.55
CA ILE A 193 8.07 10.83 0.66
C ILE A 193 8.98 9.60 0.56
N ALA A 194 8.97 8.90 -0.59
CA ALA A 194 9.83 7.74 -0.81
C ALA A 194 11.33 8.10 -0.72
N THR A 195 11.74 9.21 -1.30
CA THR A 195 13.14 9.69 -1.20
C THR A 195 13.52 10.01 0.25
N LEU A 196 12.60 10.61 1.00
CA LEU A 196 12.85 10.90 2.42
C LEU A 196 12.99 9.61 3.23
N ALA A 197 12.09 8.65 3.05
CA ALA A 197 12.16 7.34 3.70
C ALA A 197 13.50 6.64 3.41
N GLU A 198 13.92 6.59 2.14
CA GLU A 198 15.18 6.00 1.71
C GLU A 198 16.38 6.63 2.43
N ASN A 199 16.42 7.96 2.55
CA ASN A 199 17.51 8.68 3.24
C ASN A 199 17.60 8.37 4.74
N PHE A 200 16.51 7.89 5.35
CA PHE A 200 16.47 7.45 6.74
C PHE A 200 16.54 5.92 6.90
N GLY A 201 16.78 5.19 5.82
CA GLY A 201 16.91 3.73 5.84
C GLY A 201 15.57 2.98 6.00
N LEU A 202 14.43 3.65 5.73
CA LEU A 202 13.12 3.03 5.72
C LEU A 202 12.78 2.56 4.30
N THR A 203 11.87 1.59 4.22
CA THR A 203 11.24 1.20 2.95
C THR A 203 9.85 1.83 2.82
N CYS A 204 9.25 1.69 1.64
CA CYS A 204 7.91 2.14 1.38
C CYS A 204 7.06 1.04 0.74
N MET A 205 5.77 1.12 0.96
CA MET A 205 4.72 0.49 0.19
C MET A 205 3.96 1.58 -0.59
N VAL A 206 3.42 1.27 -1.74
CA VAL A 206 2.36 2.09 -2.36
C VAL A 206 1.06 1.34 -2.21
N GLY A 207 0.15 1.94 -1.43
CA GLY A 207 -1.21 1.46 -1.29
C GLY A 207 -2.21 2.28 -2.09
N CYS A 208 -3.47 1.88 -2.01
CA CYS A 208 -4.56 2.60 -2.65
C CYS A 208 -5.72 2.89 -1.68
N MET A 209 -6.57 3.83 -2.07
CA MET A 209 -7.93 3.98 -1.59
C MET A 209 -8.87 3.20 -2.52
N MET A 210 -10.17 3.51 -2.56
CA MET A 210 -11.05 3.00 -3.63
C MET A 210 -10.78 3.79 -4.91
N GLU A 211 -9.89 3.26 -5.74
CA GLU A 211 -9.32 3.96 -6.89
C GLU A 211 -9.61 3.22 -8.19
N THR A 212 -9.79 3.98 -9.27
CA THR A 212 -9.94 3.41 -10.62
C THR A 212 -8.60 2.94 -11.17
N LYS A 213 -8.63 2.20 -12.27
CA LYS A 213 -7.44 1.72 -12.98
C LYS A 213 -6.44 2.83 -13.31
N ILE A 214 -6.87 4.08 -13.51
CA ILE A 214 -6.00 5.25 -13.73
C ILE A 214 -5.02 5.41 -12.55
N ALA A 215 -5.56 5.53 -11.34
CA ALA A 215 -4.73 5.78 -10.16
C ALA A 215 -3.94 4.53 -9.75
N ILE A 216 -4.51 3.34 -9.92
CA ILE A 216 -3.79 2.07 -9.70
C ILE A 216 -2.58 1.97 -10.64
N THR A 217 -2.73 2.25 -11.95
CA THR A 217 -1.61 2.24 -12.90
C THR A 217 -0.53 3.27 -12.51
N ALA A 218 -0.95 4.45 -12.04
CA ALA A 218 -0.02 5.46 -11.55
C ALA A 218 0.73 4.98 -10.28
N GLY A 219 0.04 4.35 -9.33
CA GLY A 219 0.63 3.77 -8.12
C GLY A 219 1.66 2.70 -8.45
N LEU A 220 1.29 1.72 -9.28
CA LEU A 220 2.21 0.67 -9.76
C LEU A 220 3.43 1.26 -10.51
N SER A 221 3.22 2.34 -11.28
CA SER A 221 4.33 3.04 -11.95
C SER A 221 5.30 3.67 -10.96
N LEU A 222 4.80 4.19 -9.84
CA LEU A 222 5.65 4.73 -8.78
C LEU A 222 6.45 3.60 -8.09
N VAL A 223 5.83 2.44 -7.80
CA VAL A 223 6.54 1.25 -7.28
C VAL A 223 7.66 0.84 -8.21
N ALA A 224 7.38 0.67 -9.50
CA ALA A 224 8.35 0.26 -10.51
C ALA A 224 9.51 1.25 -10.70
N SER A 225 9.37 2.47 -10.20
CA SER A 225 10.35 3.53 -10.42
C SER A 225 11.39 3.68 -9.31
N ARG A 226 11.20 3.08 -8.13
CA ARG A 226 12.05 3.34 -6.96
C ARG A 226 12.33 2.09 -6.15
N LYS A 227 13.60 1.79 -5.93
CA LYS A 227 14.02 0.61 -5.14
C LYS A 227 13.61 0.66 -3.68
N ALA A 228 13.46 1.85 -3.11
CA ALA A 228 13.00 2.02 -1.75
C ALA A 228 11.51 1.66 -1.56
N ILE A 229 10.74 1.59 -2.66
CA ILE A 229 9.36 1.11 -2.63
C ILE A 229 9.39 -0.39 -2.93
N THR A 230 9.35 -1.19 -1.89
CA THR A 230 9.52 -2.65 -1.97
C THR A 230 8.21 -3.40 -2.08
N GLU A 231 7.08 -2.73 -1.83
CA GLU A 231 5.77 -3.35 -1.65
C GLU A 231 4.68 -2.59 -2.39
N ALA A 232 3.64 -3.31 -2.83
CA ALA A 232 2.44 -2.75 -3.45
C ALA A 232 1.17 -3.36 -2.84
N ASP A 233 0.17 -2.49 -2.62
CA ASP A 233 -1.19 -2.79 -2.15
C ASP A 233 -2.17 -1.98 -3.03
N CYS A 234 -2.15 -2.31 -4.34
CA CYS A 234 -2.88 -1.61 -5.40
C CYS A 234 -3.98 -2.51 -5.96
N ASP A 235 -4.92 -2.94 -5.10
CA ASP A 235 -5.90 -3.98 -5.40
C ASP A 235 -7.35 -3.49 -5.57
N SER A 236 -7.64 -2.21 -5.31
CA SER A 236 -9.02 -1.71 -5.27
C SER A 236 -9.79 -1.84 -6.60
N PHE A 237 -9.10 -1.94 -7.73
CA PHE A 237 -9.74 -2.20 -9.02
C PHE A 237 -10.49 -3.54 -9.08
N LEU A 238 -10.15 -4.51 -8.22
CA LEU A 238 -10.84 -5.80 -8.11
C LEU A 238 -12.27 -5.68 -7.54
N TYR A 239 -12.59 -4.58 -6.87
CA TYR A 239 -13.90 -4.35 -6.29
C TYR A 239 -14.92 -3.72 -7.26
N TYR A 240 -14.47 -3.35 -8.46
CA TYR A 240 -15.38 -2.87 -9.51
C TYR A 240 -15.94 -4.05 -10.30
N LYS A 241 -17.17 -3.90 -10.80
CA LYS A 241 -17.83 -4.94 -11.62
C LYS A 241 -17.07 -5.26 -12.90
N ASP A 242 -16.41 -4.28 -13.44
CA ASP A 242 -15.51 -4.37 -14.58
C ASP A 242 -14.10 -3.98 -14.08
N ALA A 243 -13.21 -4.97 -13.98
CA ALA A 243 -11.84 -4.77 -13.50
C ALA A 243 -11.03 -3.79 -14.36
N ASP A 244 -11.40 -3.62 -15.63
CA ASP A 244 -10.79 -2.63 -16.51
C ASP A 244 -11.42 -1.24 -16.36
N ASN A 245 -12.54 -1.10 -15.64
CA ASN A 245 -13.33 0.14 -15.56
C ASN A 245 -13.66 0.74 -16.94
N GLY A 246 -13.81 -0.09 -17.98
CA GLY A 246 -13.94 0.33 -19.36
C GLY A 246 -12.70 1.02 -19.95
N MET A 247 -11.53 0.87 -19.31
CA MET A 247 -10.25 1.48 -19.69
C MET A 247 -9.22 0.39 -20.01
N PRO A 248 -9.13 -0.08 -21.24
CA PRO A 248 -8.12 -1.06 -21.64
C PRO A 248 -6.69 -0.48 -21.53
N GLY A 249 -5.70 -1.36 -21.36
CA GLY A 249 -4.29 -0.97 -21.25
C GLY A 249 -3.83 -0.76 -19.80
N GLY A 250 -2.79 0.04 -19.62
CA GLY A 250 -2.18 0.37 -18.34
C GLY A 250 -1.30 -0.73 -17.77
N PHE A 251 -1.88 -1.87 -17.45
CA PHE A 251 -1.17 -3.05 -16.99
C PHE A 251 -1.92 -4.34 -17.36
N THR A 252 -1.18 -5.45 -17.36
CA THR A 252 -1.71 -6.81 -17.39
C THR A 252 -1.38 -7.53 -16.08
N ARG A 253 -2.18 -8.55 -15.70
CA ARG A 253 -2.00 -9.29 -14.46
C ARG A 253 -1.90 -10.79 -14.72
N THR A 254 -0.97 -11.45 -14.04
CA THR A 254 -0.87 -12.91 -13.97
C THR A 254 -0.61 -13.29 -12.50
N GLY A 255 -1.61 -13.84 -11.83
CA GLY A 255 -1.54 -14.07 -10.38
C GLY A 255 -1.38 -12.74 -9.64
N ASP A 256 -0.35 -12.65 -8.80
CA ASP A 256 0.05 -11.46 -8.06
C ASP A 256 1.05 -10.55 -8.79
N MET A 257 1.46 -10.93 -10.02
CA MET A 257 2.39 -10.15 -10.82
C MET A 257 1.67 -9.23 -11.81
N PHE A 258 1.99 -7.96 -11.75
CA PHE A 258 1.46 -6.90 -12.60
C PHE A 258 2.55 -6.41 -13.53
N ARG A 259 2.29 -6.43 -14.83
CA ARG A 259 3.20 -5.91 -15.84
C ARG A 259 2.64 -4.63 -16.44
N LEU A 260 3.36 -3.53 -16.26
CA LEU A 260 3.01 -2.21 -16.80
C LEU A 260 3.15 -2.19 -18.33
N SER A 261 2.28 -1.41 -18.99
CA SER A 261 2.34 -1.17 -20.42
C SER A 261 3.63 -0.43 -20.80
N GLU A 262 4.13 -0.71 -21.99
CA GLU A 262 5.23 0.04 -22.63
C GLU A 262 4.72 1.26 -23.42
N ASP A 263 3.39 1.45 -23.50
CA ASP A 263 2.81 2.58 -24.21
C ASP A 263 3.06 3.91 -23.44
N PRO A 264 3.15 5.03 -24.17
CA PRO A 264 3.42 6.33 -23.57
C PRO A 264 2.39 6.76 -22.51
N GLY A 265 2.87 7.43 -21.45
CA GLY A 265 2.04 7.87 -20.33
C GLY A 265 1.61 6.68 -19.46
N LEU A 266 0.36 6.65 -19.06
CA LEU A 266 -0.24 5.52 -18.32
C LEU A 266 -0.46 4.28 -19.20
N GLY A 267 -0.39 4.42 -20.52
CA GLY A 267 -0.71 3.33 -21.45
C GLY A 267 -2.17 2.89 -21.38
N LEU A 268 -3.06 3.76 -20.92
CA LEU A 268 -4.49 3.53 -20.86
C LEU A 268 -5.19 4.15 -22.07
N ASP A 269 -6.15 3.43 -22.63
CA ASP A 269 -7.12 3.99 -23.57
C ASP A 269 -8.30 4.55 -22.78
N ILE A 270 -8.37 5.86 -22.69
CA ILE A 270 -9.41 6.60 -21.97
C ILE A 270 -10.29 7.27 -23.04
N SER A 271 -11.32 6.57 -23.48
CA SER A 271 -12.37 7.14 -24.32
C SER A 271 -13.51 7.67 -23.43
N PHE A 272 -13.93 8.92 -23.64
CA PHE A 272 -15.08 9.54 -22.99
C PHE A 272 -16.31 9.45 -23.87
#